data_78c8b8f34d9dcb4cdd6d114d783b037b
#
_entry.id   78c8b8f34d9dcb4cdd6d114d783b037b
#
_cell.length_a   1.000
_cell.length_b   1.000
_cell.length_c   1.000
_cell.angle_alpha   90.00
_cell.angle_beta   90.00
_cell.angle_gamma   90.00
#
_symmetry.space_group_name_H-M   'P 1'
#
loop_
_entity.id
_entity.type
_entity.pdbx_description
1 polymer ?
#
loop_
_entity_poly.entity_id
_entity_poly.type
_entity_poly.pdbx_seq_one_letter_code
_entity_poly.pdbx_strand_id
1 'polypeptide(L)'
;GDFMTPHDWLNSENTVKRSKKPYAHFDLRTDIGRQKFYISNPHKVAAHGFYPFIHYQIKTIKFNKTKGPRVKTRDICYAAHIDRCIYQYYSFMLNELYNERVRIDGTSDVAVAYRTDLHKSNIYFSKRAFDYIKELGRCYVMIGDFTHFFDNLDHDYLKRQWCSLLKCDRLPDDHYSVFKNVTAYSKWELTDLLALNGLSDDWAGRKNLNSQVRVLMPRQFKENRSHIVKNANHYGIPQGSPISATLANVYMLEVDKLINDMILGLGGKYMRYSDDFIIILPDVAELNAAEAFGKIHTLLKTAPRLTLEPVSYTHLTLPTT
;
A
#
# COMPACT_ATOMS: atom_id res chain seq x y z
N GLY A 1 14.31 -0.89 18.50
CA GLY A 1 13.78 -2.24 18.33
C GLY A 1 14.75 -3.05 17.50
N ASP A 2 14.98 -4.29 17.90
CA ASP A 2 15.91 -5.17 17.19
C ASP A 2 15.41 -5.40 15.77
N PHE A 3 16.29 -5.23 14.79
CA PHE A 3 16.02 -5.54 13.40
C PHE A 3 15.78 -7.05 13.26
N MET A 4 14.64 -7.42 12.69
CA MET A 4 14.38 -8.80 12.36
C MET A 4 15.19 -9.16 11.10
N THR A 5 16.05 -10.17 11.19
CA THR A 5 16.79 -10.63 10.01
C THR A 5 15.85 -11.36 9.03
N PRO A 6 16.17 -11.40 7.72
CA PRO A 6 15.41 -12.21 6.76
C PRO A 6 15.29 -13.69 7.17
N HIS A 7 16.35 -14.23 7.78
CA HIS A 7 16.34 -15.60 8.30
C HIS A 7 15.29 -15.78 9.42
N ASP A 8 15.26 -14.86 10.40
CA ASP A 8 14.34 -14.94 11.53
C ASP A 8 12.90 -14.74 11.07
N TRP A 9 12.68 -13.83 10.12
CA TRP A 9 11.36 -13.59 9.53
C TRP A 9 10.82 -14.83 8.81
N LEU A 10 11.65 -15.50 7.98
CA LEU A 10 11.29 -16.70 7.24
C LEU A 10 10.97 -17.90 8.16
N ASN A 11 11.55 -17.95 9.36
CA ASN A 11 11.36 -19.02 10.31
C ASN A 11 10.35 -18.67 11.44
N SER A 12 9.81 -17.45 11.45
CA SER A 12 8.80 -17.03 12.41
C SER A 12 7.49 -17.80 12.22
N GLU A 13 7.00 -18.47 13.25
CA GLU A 13 5.70 -19.17 13.23
C GLU A 13 4.55 -18.24 12.86
N ASN A 14 4.58 -17.00 13.33
CA ASN A 14 3.58 -15.99 13.03
C ASN A 14 3.58 -15.62 11.52
N THR A 15 4.78 -15.46 10.93
CA THR A 15 4.95 -15.20 9.49
C THR A 15 4.37 -16.36 8.67
N VAL A 16 4.75 -17.59 9.00
CA VAL A 16 4.24 -18.80 8.32
C VAL A 16 2.72 -18.90 8.46
N LYS A 17 2.18 -18.72 9.67
CA LYS A 17 0.72 -18.78 9.92
C LYS A 17 -0.04 -17.74 9.11
N ARG A 18 0.44 -16.50 9.06
CA ARG A 18 -0.19 -15.39 8.31
C ARG A 18 -0.11 -15.58 6.79
N SER A 19 0.89 -16.31 6.29
CA SER A 19 1.05 -16.60 4.88
C SER A 19 0.05 -17.62 4.34
N LYS A 20 -0.49 -18.50 5.18
CA LYS A 20 -1.52 -19.49 4.81
C LYS A 20 -2.83 -18.81 4.48
N LYS A 21 -3.39 -19.11 3.32
CA LYS A 21 -4.67 -18.57 2.86
C LYS A 21 -5.60 -19.68 2.40
N PRO A 22 -6.90 -19.62 2.75
CA PRO A 22 -7.86 -20.66 2.42
C PRO A 22 -8.39 -20.59 0.98
N TYR A 23 -8.26 -19.45 0.30
CA TYR A 23 -8.80 -19.30 -1.05
C TYR A 23 -8.11 -20.23 -2.06
N ALA A 24 -8.80 -20.58 -3.14
CA ALA A 24 -8.22 -21.24 -4.30
C ALA A 24 -7.64 -20.20 -5.28
N HIS A 25 -6.59 -20.60 -5.99
CA HIS A 25 -5.98 -19.80 -7.06
C HIS A 25 -5.54 -20.71 -8.22
N PHE A 26 -4.74 -20.23 -9.17
CA PHE A 26 -4.24 -21.05 -10.29
C PHE A 26 -3.15 -22.03 -9.86
N ASP A 27 -2.46 -21.75 -8.76
CA ASP A 27 -1.47 -22.65 -8.15
C ASP A 27 -2.05 -23.49 -7.00
N LEU A 28 -1.23 -24.39 -6.47
CA LEU A 28 -1.55 -25.14 -5.26
C LEU A 28 -1.32 -24.26 -4.03
N ARG A 29 -2.15 -24.48 -2.99
CA ARG A 29 -1.94 -23.81 -1.71
C ARG A 29 -0.57 -24.12 -1.13
N THR A 30 0.15 -23.05 -0.82
CA THR A 30 1.46 -23.11 -0.17
C THR A 30 1.61 -21.97 0.83
N ASP A 31 2.71 -21.96 1.55
CA ASP A 31 3.04 -20.96 2.57
C ASP A 31 4.54 -20.66 2.59
N ILE A 32 4.94 -19.63 3.31
CA ILE A 32 6.33 -19.21 3.43
C ILE A 32 7.23 -20.31 3.99
N GLY A 33 6.75 -21.07 4.96
CA GLY A 33 7.55 -22.16 5.56
C GLY A 33 7.97 -23.23 4.53
N ARG A 34 7.08 -23.56 3.59
CA ARG A 34 7.37 -24.51 2.52
C ARG A 34 8.23 -23.90 1.41
N GLN A 35 8.11 -22.59 1.18
CA GLN A 35 8.73 -21.90 0.06
C GLN A 35 9.96 -21.08 0.43
N LYS A 36 10.40 -21.09 1.68
CA LYS A 36 11.46 -20.21 2.18
C LYS A 36 12.75 -20.23 1.34
N PHE A 37 13.20 -21.39 0.89
CA PHE A 37 14.40 -21.53 0.04
C PHE A 37 14.18 -21.10 -1.42
N TYR A 38 12.95 -21.06 -1.87
CA TYR A 38 12.60 -20.58 -3.19
C TYR A 38 12.54 -19.06 -3.20
N ILE A 39 11.76 -18.47 -2.32
CA ILE A 39 11.49 -17.03 -2.29
C ILE A 39 12.69 -16.19 -1.83
N SER A 40 13.62 -16.79 -1.10
CA SER A 40 14.88 -16.14 -0.68
C SER A 40 16.04 -16.33 -1.66
N ASN A 41 15.82 -17.03 -2.77
CA ASN A 41 16.83 -17.21 -3.80
C ASN A 41 16.62 -16.21 -4.95
N PRO A 42 17.49 -15.18 -5.11
CA PRO A 42 17.33 -14.13 -6.13
C PRO A 42 17.23 -14.69 -7.56
N HIS A 43 18.03 -15.69 -7.90
CA HIS A 43 18.00 -16.28 -9.25
C HIS A 43 16.67 -16.97 -9.56
N LYS A 44 16.09 -17.66 -8.56
CA LYS A 44 14.77 -18.29 -8.73
C LYS A 44 13.66 -17.24 -8.87
N VAL A 45 13.70 -16.16 -8.10
CA VAL A 45 12.73 -15.09 -8.18
C VAL A 45 12.88 -14.29 -9.48
N ALA A 46 14.12 -14.04 -9.95
CA ALA A 46 14.36 -13.38 -11.23
C ALA A 46 13.76 -14.16 -12.41
N ALA A 47 13.80 -15.50 -12.35
CA ALA A 47 13.25 -16.38 -13.38
C ALA A 47 11.78 -16.82 -13.13
N HIS A 48 11.15 -16.33 -12.04
CA HIS A 48 9.80 -16.76 -11.66
C HIS A 48 8.73 -16.25 -12.63
N GLY A 49 7.85 -17.16 -13.06
CA GLY A 49 6.64 -16.82 -13.84
C GLY A 49 5.47 -16.53 -12.92
N PHE A 50 5.08 -15.26 -12.82
CA PHE A 50 3.95 -14.85 -11.99
C PHE A 50 2.61 -15.15 -12.67
N TYR A 51 1.63 -15.57 -11.87
CA TYR A 51 0.25 -15.74 -12.31
C TYR A 51 -0.48 -14.40 -12.41
N PRO A 52 -1.55 -14.31 -13.21
CA PRO A 52 -2.45 -13.16 -13.11
C PRO A 52 -3.08 -13.11 -11.71
N PHE A 53 -3.30 -11.89 -11.22
CA PHE A 53 -4.12 -11.68 -10.03
C PHE A 53 -5.56 -12.08 -10.31
N ILE A 54 -6.30 -12.54 -9.30
CA ILE A 54 -7.74 -12.64 -9.38
C ILE A 54 -8.33 -11.34 -8.86
N HIS A 55 -9.17 -10.69 -9.68
CA HIS A 55 -9.76 -9.40 -9.42
C HIS A 55 -11.25 -9.51 -9.08
N TYR A 56 -11.69 -8.73 -8.11
CA TYR A 56 -13.11 -8.52 -7.80
C TYR A 56 -13.34 -7.16 -7.16
N GLN A 57 -14.61 -6.73 -7.15
CA GLN A 57 -14.99 -5.46 -6.55
C GLN A 57 -15.71 -5.64 -5.22
N ILE A 58 -15.34 -4.80 -4.25
CA ILE A 58 -16.07 -4.65 -2.99
C ILE A 58 -16.87 -3.36 -3.06
N LYS A 59 -18.20 -3.45 -2.88
CA LYS A 59 -19.10 -2.30 -2.81
C LYS A 59 -19.44 -2.05 -1.33
N THR A 60 -19.17 -0.84 -0.87
CA THR A 60 -19.48 -0.39 0.50
C THR A 60 -20.41 0.81 0.44
N ILE A 61 -21.50 0.79 1.17
CA ILE A 61 -22.40 1.92 1.27
C ILE A 61 -21.90 2.85 2.38
N LYS A 62 -21.53 4.09 2.01
CA LYS A 62 -21.22 5.15 2.96
C LYS A 62 -22.42 6.09 3.07
N PHE A 63 -22.89 6.31 4.27
CA PHE A 63 -23.93 7.29 4.56
C PHE A 63 -23.31 8.68 4.74
N ASN A 64 -23.75 9.64 3.93
CA ASN A 64 -23.45 11.06 4.16
C ASN A 64 -24.75 11.73 4.63
N LYS A 65 -24.70 12.42 5.76
CA LYS A 65 -25.88 13.08 6.37
C LYS A 65 -26.55 14.11 5.44
N THR A 66 -25.80 14.71 4.53
CA THR A 66 -26.29 15.78 3.63
C THR A 66 -26.59 15.29 2.20
N LYS A 67 -25.92 14.23 1.72
CA LYS A 67 -26.03 13.76 0.33
C LYS A 67 -26.63 12.36 0.17
N GLY A 68 -27.08 11.75 1.28
CA GLY A 68 -27.63 10.39 1.27
C GLY A 68 -26.58 9.28 1.08
N PRO A 69 -27.02 8.05 0.83
CA PRO A 69 -26.12 6.90 0.67
C PRO A 69 -25.29 7.00 -0.63
N ARG A 70 -23.97 6.86 -0.50
CA ARG A 70 -23.03 6.78 -1.63
C ARG A 70 -22.38 5.41 -1.65
N VAL A 71 -22.40 4.74 -2.80
CA VAL A 71 -21.69 3.47 -2.98
C VAL A 71 -20.22 3.79 -3.28
N LYS A 72 -19.31 3.32 -2.42
CA LYS A 72 -17.86 3.31 -2.68
C LYS A 72 -17.46 1.92 -3.17
N THR A 73 -16.93 1.85 -4.37
CA THR A 73 -16.39 0.61 -4.97
C THR A 73 -14.88 0.59 -4.78
N ARG A 74 -14.34 -0.56 -4.41
CA ARG A 74 -12.89 -0.83 -4.35
C ARG A 74 -12.55 -2.03 -5.21
N ASP A 75 -11.57 -1.87 -6.06
CA ASP A 75 -10.98 -2.94 -6.86
C ASP A 75 -9.95 -3.69 -6.03
N ILE A 76 -10.14 -5.00 -5.86
CA ILE A 76 -9.26 -5.84 -5.05
C ILE A 76 -8.66 -6.93 -5.94
N CYS A 77 -7.34 -7.06 -5.85
CA CYS A 77 -6.57 -8.10 -6.50
C CYS A 77 -5.91 -9.00 -5.45
N TYR A 78 -6.04 -10.32 -5.58
CA TYR A 78 -5.29 -11.25 -4.74
C TYR A 78 -4.42 -12.17 -5.57
N ALA A 79 -3.22 -12.42 -5.04
CA ALA A 79 -2.16 -13.13 -5.74
C ALA A 79 -2.25 -14.64 -5.57
N ALA A 80 -1.67 -15.39 -6.51
CA ALA A 80 -1.39 -16.81 -6.34
C ALA A 80 -0.54 -17.07 -5.08
N HIS A 81 -0.61 -18.26 -4.53
CA HIS A 81 0.00 -18.55 -3.22
C HIS A 81 1.53 -18.40 -3.25
N ILE A 82 2.19 -18.89 -4.29
CA ILE A 82 3.64 -18.74 -4.43
C ILE A 82 4.02 -17.27 -4.68
N ASP A 83 3.30 -16.57 -5.54
CA ASP A 83 3.51 -15.14 -5.84
C ASP A 83 3.31 -14.30 -4.57
N ARG A 84 2.28 -14.63 -3.79
CA ARG A 84 2.02 -13.99 -2.50
C ARG A 84 3.19 -14.16 -1.54
N CYS A 85 3.79 -15.35 -1.47
CA CYS A 85 4.97 -15.59 -0.63
C CYS A 85 6.15 -14.73 -1.08
N ILE A 86 6.39 -14.60 -2.40
CA ILE A 86 7.41 -13.72 -2.96
C ILE A 86 7.10 -12.26 -2.60
N TYR A 87 5.88 -11.78 -2.87
CA TYR A 87 5.51 -10.39 -2.55
C TYR A 87 5.62 -10.09 -1.05
N GLN A 88 5.29 -11.04 -0.16
CA GLN A 88 5.45 -10.85 1.28
C GLN A 88 6.92 -10.75 1.69
N TYR A 89 7.79 -11.57 1.12
CA TYR A 89 9.23 -11.54 1.42
C TYR A 89 9.88 -10.23 0.94
N TYR A 90 9.61 -9.81 -0.30
CA TYR A 90 10.13 -8.55 -0.82
C TYR A 90 9.51 -7.33 -0.12
N SER A 91 8.24 -7.41 0.28
CA SER A 91 7.61 -6.39 1.13
C SER A 91 8.32 -6.26 2.47
N PHE A 92 8.67 -7.38 3.11
CA PHE A 92 9.43 -7.38 4.36
C PHE A 92 10.80 -6.71 4.18
N MET A 93 11.58 -7.13 3.19
CA MET A 93 12.92 -6.55 2.94
C MET A 93 12.86 -5.05 2.67
N LEU A 94 11.93 -4.62 1.83
CA LEU A 94 11.74 -3.20 1.53
C LEU A 94 11.27 -2.40 2.75
N ASN A 95 10.44 -2.99 3.61
CA ASN A 95 9.95 -2.34 4.81
C ASN A 95 11.07 -2.12 5.83
N GLU A 96 11.99 -3.07 5.98
CA GLU A 96 13.17 -2.90 6.86
C GLU A 96 14.08 -1.77 6.35
N LEU A 97 14.36 -1.72 5.05
CA LEU A 97 15.13 -0.63 4.44
C LEU A 97 14.40 0.72 4.56
N TYR A 98 13.07 0.73 4.37
CA TYR A 98 12.23 1.90 4.54
C TYR A 98 12.30 2.43 5.99
N ASN A 99 12.18 1.54 6.98
CA ASN A 99 12.26 1.90 8.39
C ASN A 99 13.63 2.49 8.77
N GLU A 100 14.71 1.97 8.20
CA GLU A 100 16.04 2.55 8.35
C GLU A 100 16.12 3.94 7.71
N ARG A 101 15.63 4.07 6.47
CA ARG A 101 15.67 5.32 5.72
C ARG A 101 14.89 6.44 6.41
N VAL A 102 13.68 6.21 6.89
CA VAL A 102 12.89 7.24 7.58
C VAL A 102 13.48 7.65 8.93
N ARG A 103 14.25 6.76 9.58
CA ARG A 103 15.02 7.15 10.78
C ARG A 103 16.16 8.09 10.45
N ILE A 104 16.92 7.80 9.39
CA ILE A 104 18.00 8.66 8.91
C ILE A 104 17.46 10.02 8.46
N ASP A 105 16.32 10.02 7.75
CA ASP A 105 15.68 11.22 7.22
C ASP A 105 14.93 12.03 8.30
N GLY A 106 14.80 11.54 9.53
CA GLY A 106 14.03 12.20 10.59
C GLY A 106 12.52 12.17 10.39
N THR A 107 12.00 11.28 9.55
CA THR A 107 10.59 11.18 9.17
C THR A 107 9.87 9.96 9.75
N SER A 108 10.44 9.35 10.79
CA SER A 108 9.90 8.12 11.42
C SER A 108 8.46 8.26 11.92
N ASP A 109 8.03 9.46 12.27
CA ASP A 109 6.71 9.77 12.79
C ASP A 109 5.69 10.20 11.72
N VAL A 110 6.11 10.28 10.46
CA VAL A 110 5.29 10.79 9.34
C VAL A 110 4.37 9.69 8.80
N ALA A 111 4.92 8.72 8.11
CA ALA A 111 4.14 7.60 7.58
C ALA A 111 3.95 6.55 8.69
N VAL A 112 2.73 6.42 9.17
CA VAL A 112 2.41 5.58 10.33
C VAL A 112 1.63 4.31 9.97
N ALA A 113 1.12 4.21 8.75
CA ALA A 113 0.47 3.00 8.24
C ALA A 113 1.49 2.03 7.64
N TYR A 114 1.16 0.75 7.72
CA TYR A 114 1.91 -0.35 7.07
C TYR A 114 3.37 -0.52 7.54
N ARG A 115 3.68 -0.03 8.73
CA ARG A 115 5.00 -0.09 9.34
C ARG A 115 5.08 -1.23 10.33
N THR A 116 6.07 -2.11 10.15
CA THR A 116 6.28 -3.29 11.01
C THR A 116 6.92 -2.95 12.35
N ASP A 117 7.69 -1.86 12.41
CA ASP A 117 8.43 -1.43 13.60
C ASP A 117 7.59 -0.65 14.62
N LEU A 118 6.46 -0.07 14.21
CA LEU A 118 5.68 0.79 15.11
C LEU A 118 4.77 0.02 16.05
N HIS A 119 4.29 -1.17 15.68
CA HIS A 119 3.40 -2.03 16.49
C HIS A 119 2.21 -1.32 17.14
N LYS A 120 1.68 -0.25 16.48
CA LYS A 120 0.62 0.62 16.99
C LYS A 120 -0.59 0.61 16.06
N SER A 121 -1.76 0.89 16.62
CA SER A 121 -3.01 1.00 15.86
C SER A 121 -3.21 2.42 15.33
N ASN A 122 -4.14 2.58 14.37
CA ASN A 122 -4.59 3.88 13.87
C ASN A 122 -5.15 4.78 14.98
N ILE A 123 -5.80 4.19 15.99
CA ILE A 123 -6.33 4.91 17.18
C ILE A 123 -5.19 5.60 17.94
N TYR A 124 -4.05 4.93 18.09
CA TYR A 124 -2.87 5.51 18.76
C TYR A 124 -2.36 6.74 18.00
N PHE A 125 -2.28 6.68 16.66
CA PHE A 125 -1.80 7.80 15.85
C PHE A 125 -2.80 8.96 15.81
N SER A 126 -4.09 8.67 15.75
CA SER A 126 -5.14 9.69 15.89
C SER A 126 -5.02 10.40 17.24
N LYS A 127 -4.82 9.65 18.33
CA LYS A 127 -4.60 10.22 19.66
C LYS A 127 -3.40 11.17 19.68
N ARG A 128 -2.27 10.81 19.07
CA ARG A 128 -1.08 11.68 18.98
C ARG A 128 -1.37 13.00 18.27
N ALA A 129 -2.17 12.97 17.19
CA ALA A 129 -2.60 14.19 16.50
C ALA A 129 -3.46 15.07 17.40
N PHE A 130 -4.43 14.48 18.10
CA PHE A 130 -5.28 15.22 19.05
C PHE A 130 -4.50 15.76 20.26
N ASP A 131 -3.56 14.99 20.81
CA ASP A 131 -2.72 15.45 21.92
C ASP A 131 -1.88 16.67 21.49
N TYR A 132 -1.33 16.66 20.28
CA TYR A 132 -0.57 17.79 19.74
C TYR A 132 -1.46 19.05 19.50
N ILE A 133 -2.69 18.85 18.98
CA ILE A 133 -3.66 19.95 18.85
C ILE A 133 -3.99 20.57 20.22
N LYS A 134 -4.17 19.74 21.24
CA LYS A 134 -4.41 20.22 22.62
C LYS A 134 -3.22 20.99 23.20
N GLU A 135 -2.02 20.53 22.94
CA GLU A 135 -0.79 21.20 23.39
C GLU A 135 -0.65 22.59 22.76
N LEU A 136 -0.97 22.74 21.47
CA LEU A 136 -0.93 24.04 20.79
C LEU A 136 -2.07 24.97 21.24
N GLY A 137 -3.23 24.45 21.62
CA GLY A 137 -4.42 25.21 22.00
C GLY A 137 -5.07 25.95 20.83
N ARG A 138 -4.30 26.73 20.07
CA ARG A 138 -4.71 27.41 18.84
C ARG A 138 -3.87 26.92 17.66
N CYS A 139 -4.55 26.39 16.62
CA CYS A 139 -3.83 25.82 15.49
C CYS A 139 -4.70 25.79 14.21
N TYR A 140 -4.02 25.69 13.07
CA TYR A 140 -4.63 25.37 11.79
C TYR A 140 -4.43 23.89 11.48
N VAL A 141 -5.49 23.23 11.04
CA VAL A 141 -5.46 21.80 10.68
C VAL A 141 -5.88 21.63 9.22
N MET A 142 -5.05 20.93 8.47
CA MET A 142 -5.33 20.50 7.10
C MET A 142 -5.46 18.98 7.10
N ILE A 143 -6.60 18.48 6.62
CA ILE A 143 -6.83 17.04 6.39
C ILE A 143 -7.06 16.83 4.91
N GLY A 144 -6.35 15.88 4.33
CA GLY A 144 -6.46 15.53 2.92
C GLY A 144 -6.38 14.04 2.67
N ASP A 145 -6.82 13.65 1.47
CA ASP A 145 -6.84 12.27 0.97
C ASP A 145 -6.39 12.29 -0.50
N PHE A 146 -5.60 11.31 -0.92
CA PHE A 146 -5.22 11.14 -2.32
C PHE A 146 -6.26 10.32 -3.07
N THR A 147 -6.75 10.87 -4.17
CA THR A 147 -7.73 10.21 -5.04
C THR A 147 -7.08 9.00 -5.73
N HIS A 148 -7.71 7.83 -5.60
CA HIS A 148 -7.27 6.61 -6.28
C HIS A 148 -5.75 6.35 -6.15
N PHE A 149 -5.23 6.46 -4.94
CA PHE A 149 -3.80 6.49 -4.66
C PHE A 149 -3.03 5.33 -5.33
N PHE A 150 -3.43 4.09 -5.08
CA PHE A 150 -2.78 2.90 -5.65
C PHE A 150 -2.89 2.83 -7.18
N ASP A 151 -4.00 3.33 -7.73
CA ASP A 151 -4.27 3.30 -9.17
C ASP A 151 -3.47 4.36 -9.95
N ASN A 152 -2.85 5.32 -9.24
CA ASN A 152 -2.17 6.47 -9.83
C ASN A 152 -0.65 6.48 -9.62
N LEU A 153 -0.07 5.49 -8.96
CA LEU A 153 1.37 5.46 -8.74
C LEU A 153 2.13 5.31 -10.06
N ASP A 154 2.91 6.33 -10.43
CA ASP A 154 3.75 6.33 -11.62
C ASP A 154 4.86 5.29 -11.53
N HIS A 155 5.00 4.46 -12.56
CA HIS A 155 5.94 3.33 -12.51
C HIS A 155 7.40 3.76 -12.56
N ASP A 156 7.75 4.77 -13.36
CA ASP A 156 9.14 5.24 -13.47
C ASP A 156 9.57 5.95 -12.17
N TYR A 157 8.68 6.73 -11.59
CA TYR A 157 8.93 7.37 -10.30
C TYR A 157 9.07 6.32 -9.19
N LEU A 158 8.15 5.35 -9.11
CA LEU A 158 8.23 4.25 -8.14
C LEU A 158 9.54 3.48 -8.28
N LYS A 159 9.99 3.21 -9.51
CA LYS A 159 11.24 2.53 -9.79
C LYS A 159 12.44 3.32 -9.27
N ARG A 160 12.46 4.65 -9.49
CA ARG A 160 13.52 5.53 -8.96
C ARG A 160 13.55 5.52 -7.44
N GLN A 161 12.38 5.61 -6.77
CA GLN A 161 12.29 5.54 -5.31
C GLN A 161 12.77 4.19 -4.77
N TRP A 162 12.43 3.10 -5.46
CA TRP A 162 12.88 1.76 -5.10
C TRP A 162 14.41 1.61 -5.26
N CYS A 163 14.97 2.09 -6.36
CA CYS A 163 16.42 2.14 -6.56
C CYS A 163 17.12 2.99 -5.49
N SER A 164 16.58 4.16 -5.17
CA SER A 164 17.09 5.05 -4.11
C SER A 164 17.11 4.34 -2.75
N LEU A 165 16.06 3.58 -2.43
CA LEU A 165 15.98 2.80 -1.20
C LEU A 165 17.04 1.70 -1.13
N LEU A 166 17.28 1.00 -2.25
CA LEU A 166 18.33 -0.03 -2.38
C LEU A 166 19.72 0.55 -2.55
N LYS A 167 19.87 1.88 -2.73
CA LYS A 167 21.15 2.56 -3.01
C LYS A 167 21.83 1.99 -4.28
N CYS A 168 21.06 1.80 -5.35
CA CYS A 168 21.52 1.26 -6.62
C CYS A 168 21.00 2.06 -7.81
N ASP A 169 21.73 2.07 -8.92
CA ASP A 169 21.33 2.77 -10.15
C ASP A 169 20.29 1.97 -10.95
N ARG A 170 20.31 0.66 -10.79
CA ARG A 170 19.40 -0.27 -11.45
C ARG A 170 18.95 -1.36 -10.48
N LEU A 171 17.66 -1.69 -10.53
CA LEU A 171 17.12 -2.79 -9.70
C LEU A 171 17.84 -4.10 -10.03
N PRO A 172 18.28 -4.87 -9.03
CA PRO A 172 18.70 -6.26 -9.19
C PRO A 172 17.64 -7.08 -9.92
N ASP A 173 18.01 -8.12 -10.62
CA ASP A 173 17.12 -8.87 -11.51
C ASP A 173 15.90 -9.45 -10.80
N ASP A 174 16.06 -9.92 -9.57
CA ASP A 174 14.97 -10.40 -8.71
C ASP A 174 14.02 -9.27 -8.29
N HIS A 175 14.54 -8.14 -7.82
CA HIS A 175 13.74 -6.96 -7.53
C HIS A 175 13.03 -6.42 -8.77
N TYR A 176 13.72 -6.44 -9.92
CA TYR A 176 13.11 -6.03 -11.19
C TYR A 176 11.98 -6.97 -11.60
N SER A 177 12.13 -8.28 -11.42
CA SER A 177 11.08 -9.25 -11.68
C SER A 177 9.83 -8.97 -10.84
N VAL A 178 10.00 -8.70 -9.54
CA VAL A 178 8.90 -8.32 -8.64
C VAL A 178 8.29 -6.98 -9.07
N PHE A 179 9.11 -5.95 -9.32
CA PHE A 179 8.65 -4.64 -9.78
C PHE A 179 7.82 -4.75 -11.06
N LYS A 180 8.32 -5.45 -12.07
CA LYS A 180 7.65 -5.66 -13.36
C LYS A 180 6.28 -6.31 -13.17
N ASN A 181 6.19 -7.32 -12.32
CA ASN A 181 4.95 -8.09 -12.16
C ASN A 181 3.93 -7.42 -11.24
N VAL A 182 4.31 -6.41 -10.44
CA VAL A 182 3.38 -5.60 -9.68
C VAL A 182 2.95 -4.32 -10.42
N THR A 183 3.72 -3.86 -11.40
CA THR A 183 3.42 -2.68 -12.21
C THR A 183 2.71 -3.03 -13.53
N ALA A 184 3.29 -3.91 -14.33
CA ALA A 184 2.67 -4.48 -15.53
C ALA A 184 1.89 -5.76 -15.20
N TYR A 185 1.17 -5.74 -14.10
CA TYR A 185 0.42 -6.89 -13.62
C TYR A 185 -0.69 -7.30 -14.59
N SER A 186 -1.05 -8.57 -14.54
CA SER A 186 -2.23 -9.08 -15.23
C SER A 186 -3.29 -9.52 -14.22
N LYS A 187 -4.54 -9.45 -14.62
CA LYS A 187 -5.67 -9.83 -13.81
C LYS A 187 -6.66 -10.70 -14.56
N TRP A 188 -7.41 -11.50 -13.82
CA TRP A 188 -8.52 -12.32 -14.29
C TRP A 188 -9.72 -12.05 -13.39
N GLU A 189 -10.86 -11.72 -14.00
CA GLU A 189 -12.07 -11.39 -13.23
C GLU A 189 -12.61 -12.63 -12.50
N LEU A 190 -12.94 -12.49 -11.23
CA LEU A 190 -13.52 -13.57 -10.42
C LEU A 190 -14.85 -14.07 -11.01
N THR A 191 -15.64 -13.18 -11.60
CA THR A 191 -16.91 -13.51 -12.26
C THR A 191 -16.70 -14.47 -13.42
N ASP A 192 -15.63 -14.29 -14.22
CA ASP A 192 -15.32 -15.20 -15.32
C ASP A 192 -14.89 -16.57 -14.81
N LEU A 193 -14.11 -16.61 -13.72
CA LEU A 193 -13.69 -17.87 -13.08
C LEU A 193 -14.88 -18.64 -12.52
N LEU A 194 -15.83 -17.95 -11.90
CA LEU A 194 -17.07 -18.56 -11.43
C LEU A 194 -17.88 -19.14 -12.60
N ALA A 195 -18.06 -18.36 -13.67
CA ALA A 195 -18.78 -18.80 -14.88
C ALA A 195 -18.12 -20.04 -15.53
N LEU A 196 -16.79 -20.04 -15.67
CA LEU A 196 -16.02 -21.16 -16.21
C LEU A 196 -16.14 -22.44 -15.36
N ASN A 197 -16.47 -22.29 -14.08
CA ASN A 197 -16.73 -23.41 -13.17
C ASN A 197 -18.24 -23.76 -13.04
N GLY A 198 -19.12 -23.10 -13.78
CA GLY A 198 -20.57 -23.29 -13.66
C GLY A 198 -21.15 -22.84 -12.32
N LEU A 199 -20.52 -21.85 -11.67
CA LEU A 199 -20.88 -21.34 -10.34
C LEU A 199 -21.51 -19.96 -10.44
N SER A 200 -22.47 -19.67 -9.55
CA SER A 200 -23.07 -18.33 -9.41
C SER A 200 -22.13 -17.35 -8.69
N ASP A 201 -22.25 -16.04 -9.00
CA ASP A 201 -21.51 -15.01 -8.29
C ASP A 201 -22.24 -14.59 -7.01
N ASP A 202 -22.28 -15.51 -6.07
CA ASP A 202 -22.81 -15.34 -4.72
C ASP A 202 -21.88 -15.96 -3.68
N TRP A 203 -22.27 -15.89 -2.41
CA TRP A 203 -21.49 -16.46 -1.32
C TRP A 203 -21.28 -17.98 -1.49
N ALA A 204 -22.29 -18.72 -1.94
CA ALA A 204 -22.22 -20.17 -2.09
C ALA A 204 -21.29 -20.56 -3.25
N GLY A 205 -21.40 -19.89 -4.40
CA GLY A 205 -20.51 -20.10 -5.54
C GLY A 205 -19.06 -19.78 -5.24
N ARG A 206 -18.78 -18.65 -4.56
CA ARG A 206 -17.43 -18.28 -4.12
C ARG A 206 -16.86 -19.24 -3.09
N LYS A 207 -17.68 -19.72 -2.16
CA LYS A 207 -17.28 -20.76 -1.19
C LYS A 207 -16.93 -22.08 -1.89
N ASN A 208 -17.74 -22.50 -2.86
CA ASN A 208 -17.49 -23.68 -3.67
C ASN A 208 -16.17 -23.55 -4.46
N LEU A 209 -15.98 -22.43 -5.17
CA LEU A 209 -14.73 -22.15 -5.91
C LEU A 209 -13.50 -22.25 -4.97
N ASN A 210 -13.59 -21.65 -3.78
CA ASN A 210 -12.52 -21.68 -2.80
C ASN A 210 -12.30 -23.05 -2.12
N SER A 211 -13.23 -23.98 -2.22
CA SER A 211 -13.05 -25.37 -1.74
C SER A 211 -12.25 -26.24 -2.71
N GLN A 212 -12.08 -25.78 -3.95
CA GLN A 212 -11.33 -26.51 -4.96
C GLN A 212 -9.82 -26.47 -4.72
N VAL A 213 -9.10 -27.39 -5.33
CA VAL A 213 -7.63 -27.44 -5.29
C VAL A 213 -7.03 -26.26 -6.05
N ARG A 214 -7.62 -25.93 -7.20
CA ARG A 214 -7.28 -24.78 -8.08
C ARG A 214 -8.56 -24.21 -8.65
N VAL A 215 -8.55 -22.91 -8.99
CA VAL A 215 -9.70 -22.29 -9.65
C VAL A 215 -9.89 -22.76 -11.11
N LEU A 216 -8.80 -23.12 -11.78
CA LEU A 216 -8.77 -23.78 -13.10
C LEU A 216 -7.63 -24.80 -13.11
N MET A 217 -7.88 -25.95 -13.73
CA MET A 217 -6.80 -26.91 -14.03
C MET A 217 -5.86 -26.34 -15.09
N PRO A 218 -4.57 -26.75 -15.15
CA PRO A 218 -3.59 -26.17 -16.07
C PRO A 218 -4.03 -26.15 -17.56
N ARG A 219 -4.74 -27.16 -18.01
CA ARG A 219 -5.31 -27.18 -19.36
C ARG A 219 -6.37 -26.11 -19.57
N GLN A 220 -7.34 -26.00 -18.65
CA GLN A 220 -8.41 -25.00 -18.69
C GLN A 220 -7.82 -23.58 -18.62
N PHE A 221 -6.81 -23.34 -17.77
CA PHE A 221 -6.09 -22.07 -17.72
C PHE A 221 -5.50 -21.71 -19.09
N LYS A 222 -4.82 -22.65 -19.75
CA LYS A 222 -4.22 -22.44 -21.06
C LYS A 222 -5.26 -22.15 -22.16
N GLU A 223 -6.36 -22.89 -22.15
CA GLU A 223 -7.46 -22.76 -23.14
C GLU A 223 -8.21 -21.43 -23.00
N ASN A 224 -8.28 -20.87 -21.79
CA ASN A 224 -9.04 -19.64 -21.49
C ASN A 224 -8.16 -18.41 -21.26
N ARG A 225 -6.90 -18.39 -21.73
CA ARG A 225 -5.95 -17.27 -21.49
C ARG A 225 -6.41 -15.93 -22.06
N SER A 226 -7.39 -15.90 -22.96
CA SER A 226 -8.00 -14.68 -23.52
C SER A 226 -8.71 -13.81 -22.46
N HIS A 227 -9.09 -14.38 -21.31
CA HIS A 227 -9.67 -13.63 -20.20
C HIS A 227 -8.63 -12.81 -19.40
N ILE A 228 -7.33 -13.05 -19.64
CA ILE A 228 -6.27 -12.32 -18.92
C ILE A 228 -6.15 -10.91 -19.50
N VAL A 229 -6.35 -9.92 -18.63
CA VAL A 229 -6.19 -8.50 -18.95
C VAL A 229 -4.92 -7.98 -18.26
N LYS A 230 -4.04 -7.34 -19.03
CA LYS A 230 -2.81 -6.72 -18.52
C LYS A 230 -3.01 -5.25 -18.24
N ASN A 231 -2.36 -4.74 -17.20
CA ASN A 231 -2.21 -3.30 -17.02
C ASN A 231 -1.29 -2.76 -18.14
N ALA A 232 -1.88 -2.03 -19.08
CA ALA A 232 -1.17 -1.39 -20.19
C ALA A 232 -0.70 0.04 -19.86
N ASN A 233 -1.09 0.57 -18.69
CA ASN A 233 -0.70 1.91 -18.25
C ASN A 233 0.72 1.91 -17.71
N HIS A 234 1.38 3.06 -17.76
CA HIS A 234 2.66 3.31 -17.08
C HIS A 234 2.47 3.77 -15.62
N TYR A 235 1.32 3.44 -15.03
CA TYR A 235 0.95 3.78 -13.66
C TYR A 235 -0.03 2.76 -13.08
N GLY A 236 -0.16 2.79 -11.77
CA GLY A 236 -1.07 1.93 -11.00
C GLY A 236 -0.44 0.59 -10.59
N ILE A 237 -0.74 0.19 -9.37
CA ILE A 237 -0.39 -1.11 -8.79
C ILE A 237 -1.63 -1.78 -8.19
N PRO A 238 -1.67 -3.13 -8.08
CA PRO A 238 -2.87 -3.82 -7.64
C PRO A 238 -3.13 -3.59 -6.15
N GLN A 239 -4.31 -3.12 -5.78
CA GLN A 239 -4.74 -3.04 -4.39
C GLN A 239 -5.07 -4.44 -3.87
N GLY A 240 -4.46 -4.84 -2.74
CA GLY A 240 -4.63 -6.16 -2.13
C GLY A 240 -3.43 -7.10 -2.27
N SER A 241 -2.45 -6.77 -3.11
CA SER A 241 -1.16 -7.46 -3.09
C SER A 241 -0.41 -7.16 -1.78
N PRO A 242 0.28 -8.14 -1.18
CA PRO A 242 1.02 -7.92 0.07
C PRO A 242 2.11 -6.85 0.01
N ILE A 243 2.65 -6.56 -1.17
CA ILE A 243 3.71 -5.57 -1.35
C ILE A 243 3.19 -4.15 -1.60
N SER A 244 1.94 -3.99 -2.04
CA SER A 244 1.42 -2.70 -2.51
C SER A 244 1.44 -1.61 -1.44
N ALA A 245 1.14 -1.97 -0.20
CA ALA A 245 1.18 -1.03 0.93
C ALA A 245 2.59 -0.50 1.22
N THR A 246 3.60 -1.37 1.16
CA THR A 246 5.01 -0.99 1.30
C THR A 246 5.46 -0.11 0.15
N LEU A 247 5.07 -0.44 -1.10
CA LEU A 247 5.39 0.36 -2.28
C LEU A 247 4.76 1.75 -2.24
N ALA A 248 3.56 1.88 -1.67
CA ALA A 248 2.91 3.16 -1.44
C ALA A 248 3.75 4.06 -0.50
N ASN A 249 4.31 3.49 0.57
CA ASN A 249 5.21 4.21 1.46
C ASN A 249 6.54 4.57 0.76
N VAL A 250 7.12 3.63 0.01
CA VAL A 250 8.34 3.87 -0.79
C VAL A 250 8.14 5.00 -1.81
N TYR A 251 6.97 5.05 -2.45
CA TYR A 251 6.61 6.11 -3.40
C TYR A 251 6.64 7.51 -2.77
N MET A 252 6.26 7.62 -1.51
CA MET A 252 6.14 8.90 -0.80
C MET A 252 7.42 9.35 -0.08
N LEU A 253 8.51 8.59 -0.11
CA LEU A 253 9.72 8.86 0.68
C LEU A 253 10.23 10.30 0.57
N GLU A 254 10.44 10.80 -0.65
CA GLU A 254 10.96 12.16 -0.88
C GLU A 254 9.94 13.23 -0.53
N VAL A 255 8.68 13.04 -0.91
CA VAL A 255 7.61 13.99 -0.66
C VAL A 255 7.32 14.10 0.83
N ASP A 256 7.25 12.97 1.54
CA ASP A 256 7.08 12.96 2.99
C ASP A 256 8.21 13.74 3.69
N LYS A 257 9.45 13.57 3.22
CA LYS A 257 10.60 14.30 3.77
C LYS A 257 10.49 15.81 3.53
N LEU A 258 10.22 16.22 2.29
CA LEU A 258 10.11 17.64 1.93
C LEU A 258 9.00 18.35 2.72
N ILE A 259 7.84 17.72 2.84
CA ILE A 259 6.72 18.25 3.61
C ILE A 259 7.08 18.31 5.11
N ASN A 260 7.64 17.24 5.65
CA ASN A 260 7.99 17.16 7.07
C ASN A 260 9.03 18.23 7.44
N ASP A 261 10.09 18.38 6.64
CA ASP A 261 11.12 19.38 6.88
C ASP A 261 10.54 20.81 6.90
N MET A 262 9.65 21.12 5.96
CA MET A 262 8.95 22.40 5.91
C MET A 262 8.05 22.60 7.14
N ILE A 263 7.24 21.59 7.50
CA ILE A 263 6.28 21.68 8.60
C ILE A 263 6.97 21.76 9.95
N LEU A 264 8.06 21.03 10.16
CA LEU A 264 8.87 21.14 11.36
C LEU A 264 9.50 22.53 11.49
N GLY A 265 9.98 23.12 10.38
CA GLY A 265 10.49 24.49 10.36
C GLY A 265 9.46 25.56 10.74
N LEU A 266 8.17 25.25 10.59
CA LEU A 266 7.05 26.10 11.01
C LEU A 266 6.51 25.77 12.40
N GLY A 267 7.17 24.86 13.16
CA GLY A 267 6.73 24.41 14.47
C GLY A 267 5.46 23.55 14.42
N GLY A 268 5.18 22.93 13.28
CA GLY A 268 3.99 22.10 13.05
C GLY A 268 4.27 20.60 13.11
N LYS A 269 3.27 19.84 12.74
CA LYS A 269 3.31 18.37 12.67
C LYS A 269 2.63 17.84 11.41
N TYR A 270 3.30 16.89 10.74
CA TYR A 270 2.77 16.14 9.59
C TYR A 270 2.68 14.67 9.92
N MET A 271 1.55 14.04 9.60
CA MET A 271 1.34 12.60 9.71
C MET A 271 0.54 12.09 8.52
N ARG A 272 0.88 10.91 8.02
CA ARG A 272 0.19 10.24 6.91
C ARG A 272 -0.17 8.81 7.27
N TYR A 273 -1.41 8.43 7.03
CA TYR A 273 -1.91 7.07 7.16
C TYR A 273 -2.39 6.56 5.80
N SER A 274 -1.52 5.87 5.06
CA SER A 274 -1.77 5.44 3.66
C SER A 274 -1.96 6.65 2.73
N ASP A 275 -3.18 6.81 2.23
CA ASP A 275 -3.67 7.90 1.37
C ASP A 275 -4.18 9.11 2.16
N ASP A 276 -4.56 8.92 3.42
CA ASP A 276 -4.99 10.01 4.31
C ASP A 276 -3.80 10.72 4.97
N PHE A 277 -3.88 12.04 5.11
CA PHE A 277 -2.87 12.79 5.87
C PHE A 277 -3.49 13.93 6.70
N ILE A 278 -2.75 14.32 7.74
CA ILE A 278 -3.05 15.47 8.59
C ILE A 278 -1.81 16.34 8.76
N ILE A 279 -2.00 17.64 8.63
CA ILE A 279 -0.99 18.68 8.90
C ILE A 279 -1.57 19.63 9.93
N ILE A 280 -0.79 19.90 10.98
CA ILE A 280 -1.17 20.77 12.08
C ILE A 280 -0.11 21.87 12.16
N LEU A 281 -0.51 23.13 12.09
CA LEU A 281 0.35 24.30 12.20
C LEU A 281 -0.07 25.18 13.38
N PRO A 282 0.87 25.73 14.17
CA PRO A 282 0.53 26.63 15.25
C PRO A 282 -0.12 27.92 14.71
N ASP A 283 -1.06 28.49 15.45
CA ASP A 283 -1.62 29.82 15.15
C ASP A 283 -0.77 30.88 15.85
N VAL A 284 0.27 31.32 15.14
CA VAL A 284 1.20 32.36 15.58
C VAL A 284 1.21 33.52 14.58
N ALA A 285 1.50 34.74 15.05
CA ALA A 285 1.36 35.95 14.25
C ALA A 285 2.24 35.97 12.97
N GLU A 286 3.40 35.31 13.03
CA GLU A 286 4.37 35.27 11.92
C GLU A 286 4.00 34.23 10.86
N LEU A 287 3.02 33.36 11.11
CA LEU A 287 2.64 32.28 10.21
C LEU A 287 1.46 32.67 9.33
N ASN A 288 1.67 32.69 8.03
CA ASN A 288 0.58 32.71 7.05
C ASN A 288 0.18 31.26 6.70
N ALA A 289 -0.85 30.73 7.35
CA ALA A 289 -1.30 29.36 7.16
C ALA A 289 -1.75 29.09 5.72
N ALA A 290 -2.40 30.03 5.05
CA ALA A 290 -2.85 29.88 3.66
C ALA A 290 -1.65 29.74 2.69
N GLU A 291 -0.60 30.52 2.89
CA GLU A 291 0.63 30.42 2.11
C GLU A 291 1.35 29.08 2.38
N ALA A 292 1.45 28.68 3.65
CA ALA A 292 2.06 27.42 4.04
C ALA A 292 1.32 26.22 3.39
N PHE A 293 0.00 26.20 3.44
CA PHE A 293 -0.79 25.14 2.80
C PHE A 293 -0.68 25.18 1.25
N GLY A 294 -0.56 26.36 0.64
CA GLY A 294 -0.29 26.48 -0.79
C GLY A 294 1.06 25.87 -1.18
N LYS A 295 2.11 26.09 -0.40
CA LYS A 295 3.43 25.48 -0.60
C LYS A 295 3.37 23.94 -0.43
N ILE A 296 2.66 23.44 0.59
CA ILE A 296 2.45 22.01 0.80
C ILE A 296 1.75 21.37 -0.41
N HIS A 297 0.70 22.00 -0.92
CA HIS A 297 0.00 21.54 -2.11
C HIS A 297 0.93 21.46 -3.33
N THR A 298 1.87 22.39 -3.47
CA THR A 298 2.90 22.35 -4.52
C THR A 298 3.88 21.21 -4.30
N LEU A 299 4.34 20.98 -3.06
CA LEU A 299 5.24 19.86 -2.73
C LEU A 299 4.59 18.50 -2.97
N LEU A 300 3.32 18.32 -2.63
CA LEU A 300 2.57 17.09 -2.90
C LEU A 300 2.53 16.72 -4.38
N LYS A 301 2.55 17.73 -5.27
CA LYS A 301 2.59 17.54 -6.74
C LYS A 301 3.98 17.15 -7.28
N THR A 302 5.03 17.18 -6.46
CA THR A 302 6.37 16.73 -6.91
C THR A 302 6.42 15.23 -7.15
N ALA A 303 5.58 14.43 -6.44
CA ALA A 303 5.33 13.05 -6.83
C ALA A 303 4.33 13.03 -8.00
N PRO A 304 4.67 12.41 -9.14
CA PRO A 304 3.83 12.41 -10.32
C PRO A 304 2.45 11.80 -10.04
N ARG A 305 1.42 12.27 -10.75
CA ARG A 305 0.06 11.70 -10.78
C ARG A 305 -0.69 11.69 -9.45
N LEU A 306 -0.14 12.21 -8.38
CA LEU A 306 -0.89 12.35 -7.13
C LEU A 306 -1.93 13.47 -7.27
N THR A 307 -3.17 13.14 -7.02
CA THR A 307 -4.30 14.07 -7.03
C THR A 307 -4.94 14.10 -5.65
N LEU A 308 -5.10 15.31 -5.12
CA LEU A 308 -5.77 15.51 -3.84
C LEU A 308 -7.28 15.59 -4.04
N GLU A 309 -8.04 14.91 -3.17
CA GLU A 309 -9.45 15.23 -2.93
C GLU A 309 -9.56 16.67 -2.38
N PRO A 310 -10.72 17.32 -2.48
CA PRO A 310 -10.93 18.62 -1.84
C PRO A 310 -10.54 18.57 -0.36
N VAL A 311 -9.55 19.37 0.00
CA VAL A 311 -8.93 19.36 1.33
C VAL A 311 -9.81 20.12 2.32
N SER A 312 -9.95 19.60 3.54
CA SER A 312 -10.61 20.28 4.64
C SER A 312 -9.59 21.11 5.42
N TYR A 313 -9.86 22.43 5.55
CA TYR A 313 -9.09 23.35 6.38
C TYR A 313 -9.93 23.76 7.59
N THR A 314 -9.36 23.69 8.77
CA THR A 314 -10.04 24.09 10.00
C THR A 314 -9.10 24.91 10.87
N HIS A 315 -9.58 26.08 11.33
CA HIS A 315 -8.95 26.84 12.41
C HIS A 315 -9.56 26.38 13.72
N LEU A 316 -8.75 25.88 14.62
CA LEU A 316 -9.18 25.40 15.93
C LEU A 316 -8.69 26.36 17.01
N THR A 317 -9.62 26.73 17.90
CA THR A 317 -9.31 27.42 19.18
C THR A 317 -9.91 26.60 20.28
N LEU A 318 -9.07 25.95 21.07
CA LEU A 318 -9.52 25.19 22.22
C LEU A 318 -9.63 26.12 23.44
N PRO A 319 -10.67 25.97 24.29
CA PRO A 319 -10.73 26.71 25.54
C PRO A 319 -9.49 26.39 26.39
N THR A 320 -8.83 27.42 26.85
CA THR A 320 -7.81 27.29 27.91
C THR A 320 -8.54 26.95 29.19
N THR A 321 -8.45 25.68 29.62
CA THR A 321 -8.92 25.25 30.95
C THR A 321 -7.94 25.67 32.02
#